data_302b3343642d027f6bd4216888abe4e1
#
_entry.id   302b3343642d027f6bd4216888abe4e1
#
_cell.length_a   1.000
_cell.length_b   1.000
_cell.length_c   1.000
_cell.angle_alpha   90.00
_cell.angle_beta   90.00
_cell.angle_gamma   90.00
#
_symmetry.space_group_name_H-M   'P 1'
#
loop_
_entity.id
_entity.type
_entity.pdbx_description
1 polymer ?
#
loop_
_entity_poly.entity_id
_entity_poly.type
_entity_poly.pdbx_seq_one_letter_code
_entity_poly.pdbx_strand_id
1 'polypeptide(L)'
;MTRMRRLLAGEQGTALLETAMTLPLLLIVSVGIFEFGRAFQTWQVLTNAAREGARVAVLPNAAAGAAEARVRAYLTSGQLANTASATVVVNPASTVSIGGATTASSSLVTVNYPFQFMVLQPVARLLVSGSTLGAPFTLTASAEMRNESQ
;
A
#
# COMPACT_ATOMS: atom_id res chain seq x y z
N MET A 1 -39.50 -40.71 6.91
CA MET A 1 -39.45 -39.39 6.29
C MET A 1 -39.88 -38.22 7.22
N THR A 2 -40.53 -38.47 8.32
CA THR A 2 -41.10 -37.44 9.23
C THR A 2 -40.12 -36.78 10.20
N ARG A 3 -39.00 -37.43 10.55
CA ARG A 3 -38.01 -36.87 11.47
C ARG A 3 -37.12 -35.76 10.89
N MET A 4 -36.82 -35.86 9.59
CA MET A 4 -35.98 -34.87 8.90
C MET A 4 -36.69 -33.53 8.67
N ARG A 5 -38.02 -33.55 8.53
CA ARG A 5 -38.84 -32.32 8.42
C ARG A 5 -38.96 -31.54 9.73
N ARG A 6 -38.87 -32.20 10.89
CA ARG A 6 -38.89 -31.55 12.21
C ARG A 6 -37.58 -30.83 12.56
N LEU A 7 -36.45 -31.27 12.01
CA LEU A 7 -35.15 -30.61 12.22
C LEU A 7 -35.02 -29.32 11.38
N LEU A 8 -35.81 -29.18 10.30
CA LEU A 8 -35.80 -28.00 9.45
C LEU A 8 -36.87 -26.95 9.87
N ALA A 9 -37.76 -27.28 10.80
CA ALA A 9 -38.85 -26.41 11.26
C ALA A 9 -38.63 -25.79 12.65
N GLY A 10 -37.44 -26.00 13.28
CA GLY A 10 -37.12 -25.45 14.56
C GLY A 10 -36.37 -24.09 14.41
N GLU A 11 -36.50 -23.21 15.38
CA GLU A 11 -35.76 -21.94 15.52
C GLU A 11 -34.23 -22.14 15.36
N GLN A 12 -33.71 -23.31 15.71
CA GLN A 12 -32.31 -23.68 15.51
C GLN A 12 -31.91 -23.79 14.02
N GLY A 13 -32.84 -24.22 13.14
CA GLY A 13 -32.57 -24.30 11.70
C GLY A 13 -32.52 -22.91 11.04
N THR A 14 -33.35 -21.99 11.49
CA THR A 14 -33.34 -20.58 10.99
C THR A 14 -32.09 -19.86 11.49
N ALA A 15 -31.68 -20.02 12.75
CA ALA A 15 -30.45 -19.45 13.28
C ALA A 15 -29.18 -19.97 12.57
N LEU A 16 -29.16 -21.26 12.21
CA LEU A 16 -28.05 -21.82 11.42
C LEU A 16 -27.99 -21.22 10.01
N LEU A 17 -29.14 -21.05 9.36
CA LEU A 17 -29.20 -20.46 8.03
C LEU A 17 -28.76 -18.98 8.07
N GLU A 18 -29.23 -18.22 9.06
CA GLU A 18 -28.83 -16.83 9.28
C GLU A 18 -27.32 -16.72 9.52
N THR A 19 -26.77 -17.57 10.39
CA THR A 19 -25.31 -17.62 10.62
C THR A 19 -24.54 -18.01 9.35
N ALA A 20 -25.05 -18.97 8.57
CA ALA A 20 -24.42 -19.38 7.33
C ALA A 20 -24.41 -18.26 6.27
N MET A 21 -25.35 -17.34 6.29
CA MET A 21 -25.39 -16.19 5.40
C MET A 21 -24.59 -14.99 5.93
N THR A 22 -24.58 -14.77 7.23
CA THR A 22 -23.90 -13.61 7.84
C THR A 22 -22.38 -13.84 8.02
N LEU A 23 -21.98 -15.08 8.32
CA LEU A 23 -20.57 -15.41 8.55
C LEU A 23 -19.66 -15.07 7.36
N PRO A 24 -19.98 -15.46 6.11
CA PRO A 24 -19.17 -15.09 4.94
C PRO A 24 -19.05 -13.57 4.76
N LEU A 25 -20.11 -12.82 5.03
CA LEU A 25 -20.07 -11.36 4.94
C LEU A 25 -19.12 -10.76 5.98
N LEU A 26 -19.17 -11.22 7.22
CA LEU A 26 -18.27 -10.79 8.29
C LEU A 26 -16.81 -11.15 7.98
N LEU A 27 -16.57 -12.32 7.39
CA LEU A 27 -15.23 -12.73 6.97
C LEU A 27 -14.67 -11.84 5.87
N ILE A 28 -15.46 -11.48 4.85
CA ILE A 28 -15.05 -10.57 3.78
C ILE A 28 -14.69 -9.19 4.36
N VAL A 29 -15.51 -8.66 5.26
CA VAL A 29 -15.24 -7.38 5.93
C VAL A 29 -13.95 -7.45 6.74
N SER A 30 -13.75 -8.53 7.50
CA SER A 30 -12.55 -8.73 8.32
C SER A 30 -11.28 -8.81 7.47
N VAL A 31 -11.33 -9.57 6.36
CA VAL A 31 -10.24 -9.66 5.39
C VAL A 31 -9.97 -8.29 4.76
N GLY A 32 -11.02 -7.55 4.42
CA GLY A 32 -10.89 -6.19 3.89
C GLY A 32 -10.15 -5.27 4.85
N ILE A 33 -10.53 -5.24 6.12
CA ILE A 33 -9.86 -4.42 7.16
C ILE A 33 -8.37 -4.79 7.25
N PHE A 34 -8.05 -6.08 7.29
CA PHE A 34 -6.66 -6.56 7.36
C PHE A 34 -5.84 -6.13 6.13
N GLU A 35 -6.38 -6.34 4.94
CA GLU A 35 -5.68 -6.03 3.68
C GLU A 35 -5.48 -4.53 3.48
N PHE A 36 -6.49 -3.72 3.78
CA PHE A 36 -6.34 -2.26 3.70
C PHE A 36 -5.41 -1.73 4.79
N GLY A 37 -5.44 -2.30 5.99
CA GLY A 37 -4.49 -1.98 7.05
C GLY A 37 -3.05 -2.22 6.62
N ARG A 38 -2.78 -3.35 5.94
CA ARG A 38 -1.47 -3.68 5.38
C ARG A 38 -1.06 -2.73 4.25
N ALA A 39 -1.99 -2.38 3.36
CA ALA A 39 -1.75 -1.40 2.30
C ALA A 39 -1.39 -0.02 2.88
N PHE A 40 -2.12 0.42 3.91
CA PHE A 40 -1.86 1.68 4.60
C PHE A 40 -0.50 1.68 5.30
N GLN A 41 -0.15 0.59 6.00
CA GLN A 41 1.18 0.44 6.60
C GLN A 41 2.29 0.54 5.55
N THR A 42 2.14 -0.17 4.43
CA THR A 42 3.08 -0.10 3.32
C THR A 42 3.23 1.32 2.81
N TRP A 43 2.12 2.02 2.57
CA TRP A 43 2.13 3.41 2.11
C TRP A 43 2.84 4.36 3.09
N GLN A 44 2.68 4.16 4.40
CA GLN A 44 3.40 4.93 5.42
C GLN A 44 4.92 4.71 5.33
N VAL A 45 5.35 3.46 5.15
CA VAL A 45 6.78 3.15 4.97
C VAL A 45 7.32 3.83 3.71
N LEU A 46 6.58 3.78 2.58
CA LEU A 46 6.98 4.43 1.33
C LEU A 46 7.10 5.95 1.50
N THR A 47 6.14 6.57 2.19
CA THR A 47 6.13 8.02 2.44
C THR A 47 7.35 8.44 3.26
N ASN A 48 7.67 7.69 4.30
CA ASN A 48 8.85 7.98 5.13
C ASN A 48 10.16 7.70 4.37
N ALA A 49 10.20 6.64 3.55
CA ALA A 49 11.35 6.35 2.69
C ALA A 49 11.60 7.48 1.68
N ALA A 50 10.55 7.99 1.04
CA ALA A 50 10.65 9.12 0.11
C ALA A 50 11.18 10.39 0.82
N ARG A 51 10.71 10.68 2.03
CA ARG A 51 11.20 11.80 2.84
C ARG A 51 12.67 11.66 3.21
N GLU A 52 13.09 10.47 3.63
CA GLU A 52 14.51 10.21 3.95
C GLU A 52 15.40 10.29 2.70
N GLY A 53 14.91 9.82 1.55
CA GLY A 53 15.59 10.01 0.27
C GLY A 53 15.72 11.47 -0.11
N ALA A 54 14.65 12.25 0.03
CA ALA A 54 14.65 13.68 -0.27
C ALA A 54 15.62 14.45 0.63
N ARG A 55 15.73 14.11 1.92
CA ARG A 55 16.73 14.71 2.83
C ARG A 55 18.16 14.50 2.38
N VAL A 56 18.46 13.34 1.80
CA VAL A 56 19.80 13.06 1.26
C VAL A 56 20.00 13.76 -0.08
N ALA A 57 18.94 13.83 -0.91
CA ALA A 57 19.01 14.45 -2.24
C ALA A 57 19.29 15.96 -2.21
N VAL A 58 18.90 16.65 -1.14
CA VAL A 58 19.10 18.11 -1.00
C VAL A 58 20.44 18.50 -0.41
N LEU A 59 21.25 17.54 0.06
CA LEU A 59 22.55 17.83 0.65
C LEU A 59 23.54 18.29 -0.45
N PRO A 60 24.33 19.34 -0.18
CA PRO A 60 25.37 19.74 -1.10
C PRO A 60 26.42 18.60 -1.22
N ASN A 61 26.83 18.32 -2.45
CA ASN A 61 27.78 17.25 -2.76
C ASN A 61 27.32 15.82 -2.40
N ALA A 62 26.02 15.55 -2.35
CA ALA A 62 25.52 14.19 -2.19
C ALA A 62 26.05 13.30 -3.33
N ALA A 63 26.60 12.14 -2.97
CA ALA A 63 27.10 11.19 -3.95
C ALA A 63 25.96 10.73 -4.87
N ALA A 64 26.27 10.51 -6.16
CA ALA A 64 25.30 9.99 -7.10
C ALA A 64 24.72 8.67 -6.57
N GLY A 65 23.39 8.56 -6.55
CA GLY A 65 22.68 7.38 -6.04
C GLY A 65 22.53 7.30 -4.51
N ALA A 66 23.11 8.21 -3.73
CA ALA A 66 23.00 8.17 -2.27
C ALA A 66 21.56 8.27 -1.77
N ALA A 67 20.73 9.12 -2.40
CA ALA A 67 19.32 9.24 -2.09
C ALA A 67 18.56 7.94 -2.37
N GLU A 68 18.80 7.30 -3.52
CA GLU A 68 18.20 6.00 -3.86
C GLU A 68 18.63 4.92 -2.87
N ALA A 69 19.93 4.84 -2.55
CA ALA A 69 20.46 3.88 -1.58
C ALA A 69 19.79 4.06 -0.21
N ARG A 70 19.57 5.30 0.22
CA ARG A 70 18.86 5.60 1.48
C ARG A 70 17.41 5.14 1.46
N VAL A 71 16.69 5.40 0.37
CA VAL A 71 15.32 4.90 0.18
C VAL A 71 15.29 3.39 0.30
N ARG A 72 16.13 2.67 -0.46
CA ARG A 72 16.19 1.20 -0.45
C ARG A 72 16.51 0.64 0.92
N ALA A 73 17.45 1.24 1.65
CA ALA A 73 17.77 0.86 3.02
C ALA A 73 16.56 1.03 3.96
N TYR A 74 15.80 2.11 3.79
CA TYR A 74 14.59 2.37 4.59
C TYR A 74 13.48 1.36 4.28
N LEU A 75 13.24 1.03 2.99
CA LEU A 75 12.26 0.01 2.59
C LEU A 75 12.60 -1.36 3.18
N THR A 76 13.89 -1.72 3.20
CA THR A 76 14.36 -2.98 3.79
C THR A 76 14.17 -3.00 5.30
N SER A 77 14.49 -1.91 6.00
CA SER A 77 14.27 -1.81 7.45
C SER A 77 12.79 -1.80 7.82
N GLY A 78 11.93 -1.32 6.93
CA GLY A 78 10.48 -1.37 7.04
C GLY A 78 9.88 -2.76 6.77
N GLN A 79 10.73 -3.77 6.52
CA GLN A 79 10.33 -5.18 6.29
C GLN A 79 9.32 -5.36 5.14
N LEU A 80 9.36 -4.51 4.13
CA LEU A 80 8.54 -4.70 2.95
C LEU A 80 9.04 -5.90 2.14
N ALA A 81 8.10 -6.75 1.71
CA ALA A 81 8.40 -7.82 0.77
C ALA A 81 8.77 -7.23 -0.59
N ASN A 82 9.65 -7.92 -1.34
CA ASN A 82 9.99 -7.53 -2.72
C ASN A 82 10.49 -6.08 -2.89
N THR A 83 11.30 -5.59 -1.96
CA THR A 83 11.89 -4.23 -2.05
C THR A 83 12.69 -4.00 -3.34
N ALA A 84 13.21 -5.07 -3.96
CA ALA A 84 13.89 -5.01 -5.25
C ALA A 84 12.97 -4.57 -6.41
N SER A 85 11.67 -4.84 -6.31
CA SER A 85 10.67 -4.43 -7.31
C SER A 85 10.23 -2.97 -7.17
N ALA A 86 10.66 -2.28 -6.11
CA ALA A 86 10.38 -0.86 -5.93
C ALA A 86 11.21 -0.03 -6.92
N THR A 87 10.56 0.91 -7.59
CA THR A 87 11.23 1.89 -8.46
C THR A 87 11.39 3.19 -7.70
N VAL A 88 12.61 3.68 -7.63
CA VAL A 88 12.95 4.97 -7.00
C VAL A 88 13.38 5.94 -8.08
N VAL A 89 12.70 7.08 -8.16
CA VAL A 89 13.04 8.15 -9.09
C VAL A 89 13.45 9.38 -8.28
N VAL A 90 14.65 9.87 -8.52
CA VAL A 90 15.18 11.09 -7.90
C VAL A 90 15.31 12.16 -8.98
N ASN A 91 14.58 13.26 -8.82
CA ASN A 91 14.70 14.45 -9.66
C ASN A 91 15.31 15.60 -8.85
N PRO A 92 16.60 15.88 -9.01
CA PRO A 92 17.29 16.93 -8.26
C PRO A 92 17.06 18.34 -8.83
N ALA A 93 16.40 18.44 -9.98
CA ALA A 93 16.14 19.68 -10.69
C ALA A 93 14.65 20.05 -10.72
N SER A 94 13.93 19.74 -9.65
CA SER A 94 12.56 20.19 -9.43
C SER A 94 12.53 21.63 -8.93
N THR A 95 11.36 22.26 -8.99
CA THR A 95 11.14 23.61 -8.47
C THR A 95 9.89 23.65 -7.61
N VAL A 96 10.00 24.22 -6.43
CA VAL A 96 8.88 24.41 -5.51
C VAL A 96 8.52 25.88 -5.42
N SER A 97 7.23 26.19 -5.44
CA SER A 97 6.74 27.56 -5.21
C SER A 97 6.88 27.93 -3.74
N ILE A 98 7.54 29.06 -3.47
CA ILE A 98 7.73 29.60 -2.11
C ILE A 98 6.87 30.83 -1.82
N GLY A 99 5.95 31.13 -2.72
CA GLY A 99 4.98 32.22 -2.60
C GLY A 99 5.06 33.20 -3.75
N GLY A 100 3.89 33.66 -4.21
CA GLY A 100 3.77 34.52 -5.39
C GLY A 100 4.34 33.88 -6.65
N ALA A 101 5.10 34.62 -7.43
CA ALA A 101 5.81 34.13 -8.64
C ALA A 101 7.21 33.56 -8.34
N THR A 102 7.60 33.45 -7.07
CA THR A 102 8.95 33.05 -6.67
C THR A 102 9.02 31.52 -6.53
N THR A 103 10.01 30.91 -7.17
CA THR A 103 10.30 29.47 -7.07
C THR A 103 11.68 29.25 -6.46
N ALA A 104 11.86 28.13 -5.79
CA ALA A 104 13.15 27.68 -5.29
C ALA A 104 13.50 26.32 -5.91
N SER A 105 14.78 26.06 -6.09
CA SER A 105 15.28 24.76 -6.48
C SER A 105 14.93 23.72 -5.41
N SER A 106 14.46 22.56 -5.83
CA SER A 106 14.06 21.45 -4.96
C SER A 106 14.50 20.12 -5.53
N SER A 107 14.51 19.11 -4.68
CA SER A 107 14.69 17.73 -5.09
C SER A 107 13.41 16.95 -4.79
N LEU A 108 12.88 16.27 -5.81
CA LEU A 108 11.71 15.41 -5.72
C LEU A 108 12.14 13.95 -5.74
N VAL A 109 11.75 13.19 -4.74
CA VAL A 109 11.95 11.73 -4.69
C VAL A 109 10.61 11.04 -4.74
N THR A 110 10.45 10.16 -5.73
CA THR A 110 9.22 9.36 -5.92
C THR A 110 9.58 7.88 -5.78
N VAL A 111 8.79 7.18 -4.98
CA VAL A 111 8.92 5.74 -4.74
C VAL A 111 7.64 5.06 -5.22
N ASN A 112 7.78 4.13 -6.18
CA ASN A 112 6.69 3.30 -6.68
C ASN A 112 6.91 1.86 -6.21
N TYR A 113 5.90 1.27 -5.61
CA TYR A 113 5.95 -0.07 -5.05
C TYR A 113 4.77 -0.92 -5.51
N PRO A 114 4.99 -2.08 -6.14
CA PRO A 114 3.93 -2.99 -6.56
C PRO A 114 3.35 -3.70 -5.34
N PHE A 115 2.16 -3.28 -4.92
CA PHE A 115 1.44 -3.89 -3.82
C PHE A 115 0.53 -5.01 -4.31
N GLN A 116 0.49 -6.13 -3.56
CA GLN A 116 -0.36 -7.27 -3.85
C GLN A 116 -1.19 -7.63 -2.63
N PHE A 117 -2.48 -7.87 -2.86
CA PHE A 117 -3.37 -8.42 -1.85
C PHE A 117 -3.06 -9.91 -1.62
N MET A 118 -3.00 -10.34 -0.37
CA MET A 118 -2.66 -11.73 -0.03
C MET A 118 -3.88 -12.66 -0.10
N VAL A 119 -5.01 -12.19 0.37
CA VAL A 119 -6.24 -12.98 0.54
C VAL A 119 -7.34 -12.52 -0.40
N LEU A 120 -7.50 -11.21 -0.59
CA LEU A 120 -8.61 -10.66 -1.34
C LEU A 120 -8.65 -11.15 -2.79
N GLN A 121 -7.51 -11.12 -3.49
CA GLN A 121 -7.44 -11.56 -4.89
C GLN A 121 -7.66 -13.08 -5.06
N PRO A 122 -7.00 -13.97 -4.30
CA PRO A 122 -7.28 -15.41 -4.36
C PRO A 122 -8.75 -15.75 -4.10
N VAL A 123 -9.36 -15.16 -3.07
CA VAL A 123 -10.77 -15.39 -2.73
C VAL A 123 -11.70 -14.88 -3.82
N ALA A 124 -11.45 -13.69 -4.34
CA ALA A 124 -12.26 -13.13 -5.43
C ALA A 124 -12.23 -14.00 -6.68
N ARG A 125 -11.08 -14.59 -7.04
CA ARG A 125 -10.95 -15.50 -8.19
C ARG A 125 -11.63 -16.84 -7.99
N LEU A 126 -11.74 -17.32 -6.74
CA LEU A 126 -12.49 -18.53 -6.42
C LEU A 126 -13.99 -18.34 -6.62
N LEU A 127 -14.53 -17.15 -6.33
CA LEU A 127 -15.94 -16.85 -6.45
C LEU A 127 -16.33 -16.48 -7.88
N VAL A 128 -15.48 -15.72 -8.57
CA VAL A 128 -15.70 -15.23 -9.94
C VAL A 128 -14.42 -15.43 -10.74
N SER A 129 -14.41 -16.39 -11.66
CA SER A 129 -13.28 -16.62 -12.54
C SER A 129 -13.02 -15.36 -13.39
N GLY A 130 -11.76 -14.89 -13.40
CA GLY A 130 -11.39 -13.65 -14.08
C GLY A 130 -11.64 -12.37 -13.28
N SER A 131 -12.03 -12.45 -12.00
CA SER A 131 -12.20 -11.27 -11.16
C SER A 131 -10.89 -10.48 -11.05
N THR A 132 -10.99 -9.16 -11.24
CA THR A 132 -9.90 -8.19 -11.02
C THR A 132 -9.91 -7.61 -9.61
N LEU A 133 -10.87 -8.00 -8.77
CA LEU A 133 -10.94 -7.54 -7.39
C LEU A 133 -9.69 -8.00 -6.62
N GLY A 134 -8.99 -7.05 -6.01
CA GLY A 134 -7.71 -7.33 -5.34
C GLY A 134 -6.55 -7.57 -6.30
N ALA A 135 -6.66 -7.18 -7.58
CA ALA A 135 -5.53 -7.20 -8.51
C ALA A 135 -4.37 -6.34 -7.97
N PRO A 136 -3.11 -6.68 -8.31
CA PRO A 136 -1.97 -5.88 -7.92
C PRO A 136 -2.10 -4.43 -8.42
N PHE A 137 -1.69 -3.47 -7.59
CA PHE A 137 -1.64 -2.06 -7.96
C PHE A 137 -0.36 -1.41 -7.43
N THR A 138 0.01 -0.28 -8.02
CA THR A 138 1.21 0.44 -7.61
C THR A 138 0.87 1.47 -6.55
N LEU A 139 1.47 1.35 -5.37
CA LEU A 139 1.49 2.39 -4.36
C LEU A 139 2.59 3.38 -4.70
N THR A 140 2.25 4.66 -4.78
CA THR A 140 3.19 5.74 -5.05
C THR A 140 3.24 6.69 -3.87
N ALA A 141 4.45 7.02 -3.44
CA ALA A 141 4.70 8.07 -2.47
C ALA A 141 5.81 8.99 -2.99
N SER A 142 5.65 10.30 -2.78
CA SER A 142 6.65 11.29 -3.16
C SER A 142 6.91 12.27 -2.03
N ALA A 143 8.13 12.78 -2.00
CA ALA A 143 8.54 13.85 -1.10
C ALA A 143 9.38 14.85 -1.87
N GLU A 144 9.08 16.12 -1.70
CA GLU A 144 9.83 17.23 -2.28
C GLU A 144 10.41 18.07 -1.16
N MET A 145 11.69 18.41 -1.28
CA MET A 145 12.38 19.26 -0.34
C MET A 145 13.19 20.31 -1.09
N ARG A 146 13.25 21.53 -0.54
CA ARG A 146 14.06 22.60 -1.09
C ARG A 146 15.55 22.27 -0.95
N ASN A 147 16.31 22.51 -2.02
CA ASN A 147 17.74 22.29 -1.99
C ASN A 147 18.41 23.28 -1.04
N GLU A 148 19.40 22.80 -0.29
CA GLU A 148 20.24 23.68 0.53
C GLU A 148 21.10 24.53 -0.39
N SER A 149 21.10 25.86 -0.18
CA SER A 149 21.98 26.75 -0.90
C SER A 149 23.42 26.50 -0.49
N GLN A 150 24.29 26.29 -1.47
CA GLN A 150 25.74 26.33 -1.25
C GLN A 150 26.23 27.73 -0.96
#